data_0ca9f3fb6ff7ba37e91f64a352fbeb20
#
_entry.id   0ca9f3fb6ff7ba37e91f64a352fbeb20
#
_cell.length_a   1.000
_cell.length_b   1.000
_cell.length_c   1.000
_cell.angle_alpha   90.00
_cell.angle_beta   90.00
_cell.angle_gamma   90.00
#
_symmetry.space_group_name_H-M   'P 1'
#
loop_
_entity.id
_entity.type
_entity.pdbx_description
1 polymer ?
#
loop_
_entity_poly.entity_id
_entity_poly.type
_entity_poly.pdbx_seq_one_letter_code
_entity_poly.pdbx_strand_id
1 'polypeptide(L)'
;MSKVITVWGNPGCGKSMFCCCLAKVLTADKDKALIINADPSTPMLPVWMPERLLETGASIGNVLAGLEINTALVAERVTILKEYPFIGVMGYAAGENPFSYPELKYGKIKLFIAEAAKLVDYIILDCSSNMLNFFTPTAIEAADLAVRIVTPDLRGLNYLRAHRPLLTDEKFHYASHLTFAGLARPFHAIDEMDHQIGGFDGLLPYAKEIERCGTSGQMFKALAYCNQRYVNSLKLVRDRLLQEDERADAEDTPYQEGNDGFYEDQTEGTGDAPREERSGRFHESTGQPDKFTEEQEAGTPEDAGFQKTDKGAWYAAATGTGRQGDPARKEKKDHGHGIPE
;
A
#
# COMPACT_ATOMS: atom_id res chain seq x y z
N MET A 1 -3.34 -10.10 -19.30
CA MET A 1 -4.20 -10.06 -18.07
C MET A 1 -4.05 -8.71 -17.38
N SER A 2 -5.04 -8.26 -16.59
CA SER A 2 -4.89 -7.03 -15.79
C SER A 2 -3.81 -7.21 -14.72
N LYS A 3 -3.04 -6.17 -14.44
CA LYS A 3 -1.99 -6.17 -13.41
C LYS A 3 -2.45 -5.44 -12.17
N VAL A 4 -2.29 -6.08 -11.02
CA VAL A 4 -2.65 -5.53 -9.70
C VAL A 4 -1.39 -5.04 -8.98
N ILE A 5 -1.33 -3.74 -8.73
CA ILE A 5 -0.22 -3.07 -8.05
C ILE A 5 -0.71 -2.61 -6.68
N THR A 6 -0.11 -3.10 -5.62
CA THR A 6 -0.42 -2.67 -4.25
C THR A 6 0.63 -1.71 -3.73
N VAL A 7 0.19 -0.52 -3.29
CA VAL A 7 1.07 0.52 -2.71
C VAL A 7 0.76 0.65 -1.22
N TRP A 8 1.76 0.34 -0.37
CA TRP A 8 1.64 0.39 1.07
C TRP A 8 2.86 1.06 1.73
N GLY A 9 2.80 1.36 3.02
CA GLY A 9 3.90 2.01 3.73
C GLY A 9 3.43 2.90 4.88
N ASN A 10 4.35 3.61 5.53
CA ASN A 10 4.03 4.39 6.72
C ASN A 10 3.13 5.60 6.43
N PRO A 11 2.41 6.14 7.45
CA PRO A 11 1.58 7.32 7.27
C PRO A 11 2.38 8.52 6.75
N GLY A 12 1.79 9.26 5.80
CA GLY A 12 2.38 10.48 5.27
C GLY A 12 3.61 10.29 4.37
N CYS A 13 3.94 9.08 3.93
CA CYS A 13 5.12 8.81 3.07
C CYS A 13 4.92 9.16 1.58
N GLY A 14 3.72 9.58 1.17
CA GLY A 14 3.44 9.98 -0.21
C GLY A 14 2.78 8.91 -1.10
N LYS A 15 2.20 7.83 -0.54
CA LYS A 15 1.54 6.74 -1.28
C LYS A 15 0.54 7.23 -2.31
N SER A 16 -0.48 7.96 -1.88
CA SER A 16 -1.56 8.42 -2.76
C SER A 16 -1.07 9.32 -3.90
N MET A 17 -0.06 10.17 -3.63
CA MET A 17 0.60 10.96 -4.64
C MET A 17 1.35 10.10 -5.66
N PHE A 18 2.06 9.10 -5.17
CA PHE A 18 2.75 8.12 -6.01
C PHE A 18 1.75 7.37 -6.90
N CYS A 19 0.62 6.90 -6.36
CA CYS A 19 -0.44 6.21 -7.12
C CYS A 19 -0.97 7.09 -8.26
N CYS A 20 -1.23 8.38 -8.02
CA CYS A 20 -1.67 9.32 -9.05
C CYS A 20 -0.62 9.53 -10.16
N CYS A 21 0.66 9.64 -9.79
CA CYS A 21 1.76 9.78 -10.74
C CYS A 21 1.98 8.48 -11.53
N LEU A 22 1.90 7.33 -10.86
CA LEU A 22 2.05 6.02 -11.49
C LEU A 22 0.95 5.76 -12.52
N ALA A 23 -0.31 6.04 -12.18
CA ALA A 23 -1.43 5.89 -13.12
C ALA A 23 -1.18 6.66 -14.42
N LYS A 24 -0.65 7.88 -14.35
CA LYS A 24 -0.31 8.66 -15.54
C LYS A 24 0.81 8.06 -16.37
N VAL A 25 1.79 7.40 -15.73
CA VAL A 25 2.89 6.72 -16.45
C VAL A 25 2.35 5.47 -17.15
N LEU A 26 1.51 4.68 -16.46
CA LEU A 26 0.94 3.45 -16.99
C LEU A 26 -0.06 3.70 -18.13
N THR A 27 -0.78 4.83 -18.08
CA THR A 27 -1.80 5.17 -19.11
C THR A 27 -1.24 5.98 -20.29
N ALA A 28 0.07 6.16 -20.38
CA ALA A 28 0.71 6.95 -21.45
C ALA A 28 0.42 6.37 -22.85
N ASP A 29 0.34 5.05 -22.97
CA ASP A 29 0.08 4.31 -24.19
C ASP A 29 -1.41 3.99 -24.39
N LYS A 30 -2.31 4.70 -23.67
CA LYS A 30 -3.77 4.57 -23.68
C LYS A 30 -4.31 3.33 -22.98
N ASP A 31 -3.50 2.63 -22.22
CA ASP A 31 -3.97 1.59 -21.31
C ASP A 31 -4.85 2.21 -20.22
N LYS A 32 -5.75 1.42 -19.66
CA LYS A 32 -6.68 1.86 -18.64
C LYS A 32 -6.13 1.54 -17.25
N ALA A 33 -6.15 2.50 -16.36
CA ALA A 33 -5.79 2.30 -14.96
C ALA A 33 -6.96 2.67 -14.03
N LEU A 34 -7.13 1.88 -12.96
CA LEU A 34 -8.08 2.16 -11.88
C LEU A 34 -7.31 2.32 -10.57
N ILE A 35 -7.40 3.50 -9.97
CA ILE A 35 -6.86 3.74 -8.63
C ILE A 35 -7.98 3.48 -7.62
N ILE A 36 -7.72 2.61 -6.64
CA ILE A 36 -8.63 2.30 -5.55
C ILE A 36 -7.99 2.75 -4.23
N ASN A 37 -8.50 3.84 -3.64
CA ASN A 37 -8.09 4.23 -2.30
C ASN A 37 -8.83 3.38 -1.26
N ALA A 38 -8.10 2.53 -0.57
CA ALA A 38 -8.60 1.58 0.41
C ALA A 38 -8.34 2.03 1.87
N ASP A 39 -8.16 3.33 2.09
CA ASP A 39 -7.97 3.90 3.43
C ASP A 39 -9.22 4.63 3.94
N PRO A 40 -10.03 3.97 4.80
CA PRO A 40 -11.21 4.61 5.39
C PRO A 40 -10.85 5.67 6.45
N SER A 41 -9.58 5.72 6.91
CA SER A 41 -9.12 6.74 7.87
C SER A 41 -8.77 8.05 7.19
N THR A 42 -8.42 7.98 5.89
CA THR A 42 -8.09 9.15 5.08
C THR A 42 -8.65 8.96 3.66
N PRO A 43 -9.99 9.11 3.49
CA PRO A 43 -10.63 8.98 2.18
C PRO A 43 -10.06 9.96 1.16
N MET A 44 -9.55 9.44 0.04
CA MET A 44 -8.95 10.28 -1.02
C MET A 44 -9.90 10.62 -2.16
N LEU A 45 -11.01 9.89 -2.31
CA LEU A 45 -11.98 10.18 -3.37
C LEU A 45 -12.50 11.63 -3.31
N PRO A 46 -12.83 12.20 -2.12
CA PRO A 46 -13.22 13.59 -2.00
C PRO A 46 -12.11 14.59 -2.37
N VAL A 47 -10.85 14.20 -2.24
CA VAL A 47 -9.69 15.04 -2.62
C VAL A 47 -9.49 15.03 -4.13
N TRP A 48 -9.66 13.88 -4.76
CA TRP A 48 -9.53 13.74 -6.22
C TRP A 48 -10.72 14.32 -6.98
N MET A 49 -11.92 14.27 -6.37
CA MET A 49 -13.19 14.65 -6.99
C MET A 49 -14.05 15.49 -6.03
N PRO A 50 -13.64 16.71 -5.69
CA PRO A 50 -14.36 17.54 -4.70
C PRO A 50 -15.81 17.87 -5.11
N GLU A 51 -16.08 17.92 -6.42
CA GLU A 51 -17.42 18.24 -6.94
C GLU A 51 -18.44 17.09 -6.78
N ARG A 52 -17.95 15.85 -6.56
CA ARG A 52 -18.77 14.65 -6.39
C ARG A 52 -19.01 14.23 -4.94
N LEU A 53 -18.73 15.11 -3.99
CA LEU A 53 -18.88 14.84 -2.55
C LEU A 53 -20.31 14.44 -2.13
N LEU A 54 -21.30 14.71 -2.97
CA LEU A 54 -22.71 14.55 -2.64
C LEU A 54 -23.36 13.27 -3.17
N GLU A 55 -22.68 12.50 -4.01
CA GLU A 55 -23.20 11.22 -4.51
C GLU A 55 -22.89 10.09 -3.52
N THR A 56 -23.85 9.81 -2.62
CA THR A 56 -23.74 8.81 -1.54
C THR A 56 -23.56 7.36 -2.02
N GLY A 57 -23.63 7.11 -3.32
CA GLY A 57 -23.55 5.76 -3.91
C GLY A 57 -22.17 5.31 -4.39
N ALA A 58 -21.17 6.21 -4.48
CA ALA A 58 -19.90 5.92 -5.15
C ALA A 58 -18.85 5.24 -4.26
N SER A 59 -19.13 4.98 -2.98
CA SER A 59 -18.15 4.40 -2.05
C SER A 59 -17.87 2.91 -2.32
N ILE A 60 -16.58 2.54 -2.22
CA ILE A 60 -16.18 1.12 -2.20
C ILE A 60 -16.74 0.40 -0.97
N GLY A 61 -16.96 1.11 0.13
CA GLY A 61 -17.55 0.55 1.34
C GLY A 61 -18.93 -0.05 1.10
N ASN A 62 -19.76 0.59 0.25
CA ASN A 62 -21.07 0.06 -0.15
C ASN A 62 -20.94 -1.24 -0.94
N VAL A 63 -19.96 -1.35 -1.84
CA VAL A 63 -19.70 -2.58 -2.60
C VAL A 63 -19.25 -3.70 -1.66
N LEU A 64 -18.28 -3.42 -0.80
CA LEU A 64 -17.70 -4.40 0.13
C LEU A 64 -18.69 -4.86 1.22
N ALA A 65 -19.60 -3.99 1.66
CA ALA A 65 -20.66 -4.31 2.62
C ALA A 65 -21.84 -5.05 1.94
N GLY A 66 -22.00 -4.90 0.63
CA GLY A 66 -23.10 -5.49 -0.15
C GLY A 66 -23.19 -7.02 -0.05
N LEU A 67 -24.34 -7.57 -0.42
CA LEU A 67 -24.55 -9.04 -0.44
C LEU A 67 -23.78 -9.69 -1.60
N GLU A 68 -23.73 -9.02 -2.74
CA GLU A 68 -23.11 -9.50 -3.97
C GLU A 68 -22.02 -8.52 -4.43
N ILE A 69 -20.98 -9.05 -5.04
CA ILE A 69 -19.93 -8.29 -5.72
C ILE A 69 -19.77 -8.88 -7.11
N ASN A 70 -19.98 -8.06 -8.14
CA ASN A 70 -19.79 -8.44 -9.53
C ASN A 70 -19.25 -7.27 -10.34
N THR A 71 -18.78 -7.54 -11.55
CA THR A 71 -18.15 -6.55 -12.44
C THR A 71 -19.04 -5.33 -12.70
N ALA A 72 -20.35 -5.53 -12.88
CA ALA A 72 -21.28 -4.43 -13.17
C ALA A 72 -21.41 -3.49 -11.96
N LEU A 73 -21.57 -4.02 -10.74
CA LEU A 73 -21.64 -3.22 -9.52
C LEU A 73 -20.35 -2.46 -9.26
N VAL A 74 -19.19 -3.06 -9.56
CA VAL A 74 -17.89 -2.37 -9.43
C VAL A 74 -17.81 -1.25 -10.48
N ALA A 75 -18.16 -1.53 -11.74
CA ALA A 75 -18.11 -0.55 -12.83
C ALA A 75 -18.98 0.69 -12.56
N GLU A 76 -20.16 0.52 -11.96
CA GLU A 76 -21.04 1.62 -11.57
C GLU A 76 -20.42 2.59 -10.56
N ARG A 77 -19.43 2.14 -9.80
CA ARG A 77 -18.73 2.95 -8.76
C ARG A 77 -17.45 3.59 -9.26
N VAL A 78 -16.96 3.19 -10.43
CA VAL A 78 -15.79 3.81 -11.06
C VAL A 78 -16.14 5.20 -11.53
N THR A 79 -15.34 6.17 -11.13
CA THR A 79 -15.41 7.54 -11.63
C THR A 79 -14.25 7.80 -12.58
N ILE A 80 -14.56 8.05 -13.86
CA ILE A 80 -13.54 8.40 -14.86
C ILE A 80 -13.20 9.89 -14.72
N LEU A 81 -11.90 10.19 -14.69
CA LEU A 81 -11.41 11.58 -14.61
C LEU A 81 -11.56 12.28 -15.96
N LYS A 82 -12.26 13.43 -15.99
CA LYS A 82 -12.51 14.18 -17.23
C LYS A 82 -11.23 14.58 -17.97
N GLU A 83 -10.21 15.03 -17.21
CA GLU A 83 -8.91 15.45 -17.79
C GLU A 83 -8.02 14.25 -18.14
N TYR A 84 -8.32 13.04 -17.65
CA TYR A 84 -7.52 11.82 -17.83
C TYR A 84 -8.45 10.64 -18.14
N PRO A 85 -8.96 10.53 -19.38
CA PRO A 85 -10.04 9.59 -19.71
C PRO A 85 -9.69 8.10 -19.61
N PHE A 86 -8.41 7.78 -19.45
CA PHE A 86 -7.91 6.43 -19.23
C PHE A 86 -7.69 6.11 -17.74
N ILE A 87 -7.98 7.06 -16.84
CA ILE A 87 -7.82 6.88 -15.38
C ILE A 87 -9.20 6.90 -14.73
N GLY A 88 -9.55 5.77 -14.12
CA GLY A 88 -10.67 5.65 -13.19
C GLY A 88 -10.21 5.76 -11.74
N VAL A 89 -11.10 6.24 -10.87
CA VAL A 89 -10.85 6.32 -9.43
C VAL A 89 -12.02 5.74 -8.66
N MET A 90 -11.72 5.09 -7.53
CA MET A 90 -12.66 4.61 -6.53
C MET A 90 -12.10 4.86 -5.14
N GLY A 91 -12.97 4.94 -4.13
CA GLY A 91 -12.54 5.10 -2.75
C GLY A 91 -13.71 5.24 -1.80
N TYR A 92 -13.42 5.55 -0.56
CA TYR A 92 -14.42 5.91 0.44
C TYR A 92 -14.93 7.34 0.19
N ALA A 93 -16.23 7.57 0.46
CA ALA A 93 -16.85 8.87 0.29
C ALA A 93 -16.52 9.84 1.43
N ALA A 94 -16.84 11.12 1.24
CA ALA A 94 -16.66 12.15 2.27
C ALA A 94 -17.46 11.82 3.53
N GLY A 95 -16.83 11.96 4.69
CA GLY A 95 -17.45 11.70 5.99
C GLY A 95 -17.50 10.22 6.39
N GLU A 96 -17.14 9.30 5.50
CA GLU A 96 -16.96 7.90 5.88
C GLU A 96 -15.69 7.72 6.71
N ASN A 97 -15.71 6.68 7.54
CA ASN A 97 -14.65 6.36 8.48
C ASN A 97 -14.61 4.84 8.71
N PRO A 98 -13.64 4.30 9.46
CA PRO A 98 -13.53 2.84 9.69
C PRO A 98 -14.77 2.17 10.29
N PHE A 99 -15.69 2.94 10.89
CA PHE A 99 -16.90 2.43 11.51
C PHE A 99 -18.15 2.59 10.63
N SER A 100 -18.03 3.23 9.44
CA SER A 100 -19.15 3.44 8.53
C SER A 100 -19.72 2.16 7.94
N TYR A 101 -18.91 1.10 7.91
CA TYR A 101 -19.28 -0.20 7.35
C TYR A 101 -18.92 -1.34 8.31
N PRO A 102 -19.56 -2.52 8.15
CA PRO A 102 -19.16 -3.72 8.87
C PRO A 102 -17.70 -4.09 8.58
N GLU A 103 -17.12 -4.88 9.47
CA GLU A 103 -15.77 -5.42 9.28
C GLU A 103 -15.64 -6.12 7.92
N LEU A 104 -14.60 -5.76 7.19
CA LEU A 104 -14.35 -6.29 5.85
C LEU A 104 -13.92 -7.74 5.92
N LYS A 105 -14.54 -8.60 5.10
CA LYS A 105 -14.18 -10.01 5.01
C LYS A 105 -13.15 -10.22 3.89
N TYR A 106 -12.11 -10.96 4.20
CA TYR A 106 -11.03 -11.33 3.29
C TYR A 106 -11.53 -11.81 1.90
N GLY A 107 -12.47 -12.79 1.85
CA GLY A 107 -13.00 -13.30 0.59
C GLY A 107 -13.72 -12.24 -0.25
N LYS A 108 -14.40 -11.26 0.39
CA LYS A 108 -15.06 -10.16 -0.32
C LYS A 108 -14.05 -9.19 -0.93
N ILE A 109 -12.96 -8.91 -0.22
CA ILE A 109 -11.89 -8.04 -0.74
C ILE A 109 -11.23 -8.69 -1.95
N LYS A 110 -10.89 -9.99 -1.88
CA LYS A 110 -10.35 -10.72 -3.03
C LYS A 110 -11.28 -10.71 -4.23
N LEU A 111 -12.56 -11.00 -4.00
CA LEU A 111 -13.56 -10.97 -5.06
C LEU A 111 -13.69 -9.57 -5.67
N PHE A 112 -13.70 -8.53 -4.84
CA PHE A 112 -13.75 -7.15 -5.31
C PHE A 112 -12.56 -6.79 -6.20
N ILE A 113 -11.34 -7.14 -5.79
CA ILE A 113 -10.12 -6.92 -6.59
C ILE A 113 -10.22 -7.68 -7.92
N ALA A 114 -10.64 -8.95 -7.88
CA ALA A 114 -10.78 -9.78 -9.08
C ALA A 114 -11.85 -9.25 -10.06
N GLU A 115 -12.97 -8.74 -9.55
CA GLU A 115 -14.02 -8.14 -10.39
C GLU A 115 -13.58 -6.78 -10.96
N ALA A 116 -12.85 -5.98 -10.19
CA ALA A 116 -12.26 -4.73 -10.65
C ALA A 116 -11.21 -4.96 -11.75
N ALA A 117 -10.43 -6.03 -11.65
CA ALA A 117 -9.40 -6.42 -12.63
C ALA A 117 -9.97 -6.70 -14.03
N LYS A 118 -11.24 -7.08 -14.13
CA LYS A 118 -11.89 -7.30 -15.43
C LYS A 118 -12.19 -6.01 -16.21
N LEU A 119 -12.08 -4.84 -15.58
CA LEU A 119 -12.48 -3.54 -16.15
C LEU A 119 -11.33 -2.77 -16.80
N VAL A 120 -10.09 -3.03 -16.40
CA VAL A 120 -8.93 -2.20 -16.73
C VAL A 120 -7.68 -3.04 -16.95
N ASP A 121 -6.63 -2.42 -17.50
CA ASP A 121 -5.33 -3.06 -17.70
C ASP A 121 -4.47 -3.03 -16.44
N TYR A 122 -4.62 -1.96 -15.62
CA TYR A 122 -3.89 -1.80 -14.36
C TYR A 122 -4.81 -1.43 -13.20
N ILE A 123 -4.68 -2.14 -12.08
CA ILE A 123 -5.26 -1.72 -10.79
C ILE A 123 -4.14 -1.21 -9.90
N ILE A 124 -4.34 -0.04 -9.31
CA ILE A 124 -3.43 0.54 -8.33
C ILE A 124 -4.17 0.65 -7.00
N LEU A 125 -3.81 -0.18 -6.03
CA LEU A 125 -4.40 -0.20 -4.70
C LEU A 125 -3.61 0.74 -3.78
N ASP A 126 -4.17 1.93 -3.50
CA ASP A 126 -3.65 2.89 -2.52
C ASP A 126 -4.08 2.48 -1.12
N CYS A 127 -3.23 1.72 -0.44
CA CYS A 127 -3.58 1.04 0.80
C CYS A 127 -3.38 1.93 2.05
N SER A 128 -4.22 1.66 3.05
CA SER A 128 -4.04 2.21 4.40
C SER A 128 -2.69 1.79 4.99
N SER A 129 -2.12 2.67 5.81
CA SER A 129 -0.94 2.33 6.60
C SER A 129 -1.26 1.40 7.78
N ASN A 130 -2.54 1.15 8.04
CA ASN A 130 -3.00 0.28 9.12
C ASN A 130 -3.18 -1.16 8.60
N MET A 131 -2.30 -2.08 9.02
CA MET A 131 -2.38 -3.50 8.67
C MET A 131 -3.52 -4.26 9.36
N LEU A 132 -4.15 -3.68 10.38
CA LEU A 132 -5.36 -4.25 10.99
C LEU A 132 -6.60 -4.03 10.11
N ASN A 133 -6.53 -3.15 9.14
CA ASN A 133 -7.50 -3.09 8.06
C ASN A 133 -7.24 -4.27 7.11
N PHE A 134 -8.10 -5.28 7.14
CA PHE A 134 -7.97 -6.50 6.32
C PHE A 134 -7.78 -6.23 4.82
N PHE A 135 -8.15 -5.05 4.33
CA PHE A 135 -7.93 -4.69 2.94
C PHE A 135 -6.44 -4.67 2.57
N THR A 136 -5.60 -4.01 3.39
CA THR A 136 -4.17 -3.87 3.09
C THR A 136 -3.43 -5.20 2.97
N PRO A 137 -3.47 -6.13 3.95
CA PRO A 137 -2.82 -7.43 3.79
C PRO A 137 -3.43 -8.27 2.67
N THR A 138 -4.74 -8.20 2.43
CA THR A 138 -5.37 -8.91 1.32
C THR A 138 -4.94 -8.36 -0.03
N ALA A 139 -4.78 -7.04 -0.14
CA ALA A 139 -4.28 -6.37 -1.33
C ALA A 139 -2.82 -6.77 -1.63
N ILE A 140 -1.96 -6.85 -0.59
CA ILE A 140 -0.57 -7.31 -0.73
C ILE A 140 -0.53 -8.75 -1.26
N GLU A 141 -1.36 -9.63 -0.71
CA GLU A 141 -1.44 -11.03 -1.15
C GLU A 141 -1.98 -11.18 -2.58
N ALA A 142 -2.88 -10.30 -3.02
CA ALA A 142 -3.49 -10.36 -4.35
C ALA A 142 -2.69 -9.60 -5.43
N ALA A 143 -1.59 -8.96 -5.06
CA ALA A 143 -0.82 -8.12 -5.98
C ALA A 143 0.11 -8.94 -6.86
N ASP A 144 0.16 -8.60 -8.15
CA ASP A 144 1.25 -9.00 -9.04
C ASP A 144 2.55 -8.28 -8.64
N LEU A 145 2.46 -7.02 -8.20
CA LEU A 145 3.59 -6.25 -7.73
C LEU A 145 3.23 -5.41 -6.49
N ALA A 146 3.95 -5.61 -5.40
CA ALA A 146 3.82 -4.80 -4.20
C ALA A 146 4.91 -3.73 -4.14
N VAL A 147 4.48 -2.48 -3.92
CA VAL A 147 5.35 -1.31 -3.76
C VAL A 147 5.25 -0.82 -2.32
N ARG A 148 6.37 -0.78 -1.64
CA ARG A 148 6.52 -0.32 -0.27
C ARG A 148 7.17 1.06 -0.25
N ILE A 149 6.45 2.08 0.22
CA ILE A 149 6.97 3.45 0.32
C ILE A 149 7.16 3.79 1.80
N VAL A 150 8.36 4.20 2.17
CA VAL A 150 8.68 4.58 3.54
C VAL A 150 9.49 5.87 3.58
N THR A 151 9.23 6.71 4.58
CA THR A 151 10.09 7.87 4.80
C THR A 151 11.46 7.40 5.26
N PRO A 152 12.57 7.94 4.71
CA PRO A 152 13.93 7.55 5.09
C PRO A 152 14.33 8.22 6.41
N ASP A 153 13.61 7.89 7.47
CA ASP A 153 13.79 8.36 8.84
C ASP A 153 13.46 7.26 9.86
N LEU A 154 13.67 7.54 11.14
CA LEU A 154 13.40 6.58 12.22
C LEU A 154 11.92 6.16 12.29
N ARG A 155 10.97 6.99 11.85
CA ARG A 155 9.53 6.62 11.83
C ARG A 155 9.26 5.57 10.76
N GLY A 156 9.81 5.75 9.56
CA GLY A 156 9.71 4.76 8.49
C GLY A 156 10.37 3.44 8.87
N LEU A 157 11.57 3.49 9.47
CA LEU A 157 12.28 2.31 9.97
C LEU A 157 11.47 1.56 11.03
N ASN A 158 10.95 2.26 12.03
CA ASN A 158 10.17 1.65 13.10
C ASN A 158 8.84 1.08 12.58
N TYR A 159 8.21 1.76 11.61
CA TYR A 159 7.03 1.24 10.94
C TYR A 159 7.33 -0.12 10.27
N LEU A 160 8.41 -0.21 9.50
CA LEU A 160 8.79 -1.47 8.86
C LEU A 160 9.11 -2.58 9.87
N ARG A 161 9.86 -2.26 10.92
CA ARG A 161 10.19 -3.22 11.99
C ARG A 161 8.95 -3.76 12.69
N ALA A 162 7.93 -2.92 12.90
CA ALA A 162 6.67 -3.32 13.53
C ALA A 162 5.78 -4.16 12.59
N HIS A 163 5.81 -3.90 11.28
CA HIS A 163 4.90 -4.54 10.33
C HIS A 163 5.50 -5.77 9.62
N ARG A 164 6.83 -5.85 9.51
CA ARG A 164 7.50 -7.01 8.90
C ARG A 164 7.07 -8.36 9.49
N PRO A 165 6.94 -8.53 10.83
CA PRO A 165 6.49 -9.79 11.41
C PRO A 165 5.08 -10.21 10.98
N LEU A 166 4.23 -9.26 10.55
CA LEU A 166 2.86 -9.53 10.07
C LEU A 166 2.83 -10.03 8.62
N LEU A 167 3.94 -9.91 7.89
CA LEU A 167 4.07 -10.22 6.47
C LEU A 167 5.12 -11.29 6.21
N THR A 168 5.32 -12.22 7.17
CA THR A 168 6.33 -13.31 7.07
C THR A 168 5.83 -14.52 6.30
N ASP A 169 4.53 -14.66 6.13
CA ASP A 169 3.93 -15.74 5.32
C ASP A 169 4.35 -15.56 3.85
N GLU A 170 4.72 -16.65 3.18
CA GLU A 170 5.20 -16.65 1.79
C GLU A 170 4.22 -16.02 0.81
N LYS A 171 2.91 -16.11 1.06
CA LYS A 171 1.87 -15.50 0.23
C LYS A 171 1.98 -13.98 0.09
N PHE A 172 2.69 -13.30 0.97
CA PHE A 172 2.91 -11.87 0.88
C PHE A 172 4.10 -11.47 0.02
N HIS A 173 4.93 -12.42 -0.37
CA HIS A 173 6.12 -12.19 -1.20
C HIS A 173 6.97 -11.00 -0.74
N TYR A 174 7.10 -10.81 0.59
CA TYR A 174 7.69 -9.61 1.20
C TYR A 174 9.08 -9.25 0.66
N ALA A 175 9.89 -10.23 0.30
CA ALA A 175 11.24 -10.03 -0.23
C ALA A 175 11.26 -9.43 -1.65
N SER A 176 10.20 -9.65 -2.44
CA SER A 176 10.09 -9.13 -3.82
C SER A 176 9.44 -7.75 -3.91
N HIS A 177 8.99 -7.16 -2.78
CA HIS A 177 8.43 -5.82 -2.79
C HIS A 177 9.46 -4.78 -3.22
N LEU A 178 9.12 -3.92 -4.17
CA LEU A 178 9.91 -2.74 -4.46
C LEU A 178 9.82 -1.75 -3.29
N THR A 179 10.95 -1.24 -2.82
CA THR A 179 11.04 -0.32 -1.69
C THR A 179 11.50 1.06 -2.14
N PHE A 180 10.69 2.08 -1.90
CA PHE A 180 11.05 3.45 -2.25
C PHE A 180 11.17 4.35 -1.03
N ALA A 181 12.22 5.19 -1.00
CA ALA A 181 12.36 6.26 -0.02
C ALA A 181 11.41 7.41 -0.36
N GLY A 182 10.28 7.47 0.35
CA GLY A 182 9.25 8.50 0.15
C GLY A 182 9.62 9.83 0.77
N LEU A 183 9.28 10.94 0.10
CA LEU A 183 9.55 12.31 0.55
C LEU A 183 11.00 12.56 0.95
N ALA A 184 11.94 11.94 0.23
CA ALA A 184 13.37 12.05 0.50
C ALA A 184 13.83 13.52 0.42
N ARG A 185 14.47 14.01 1.48
CA ARG A 185 14.97 15.39 1.62
C ARG A 185 16.49 15.39 1.75
N PRO A 186 17.18 16.50 1.41
CA PRO A 186 18.64 16.56 1.46
C PRO A 186 19.27 16.29 2.84
N PHE A 187 18.51 16.50 3.92
CA PHE A 187 18.99 16.25 5.30
C PHE A 187 18.73 14.81 5.78
N HIS A 188 18.08 13.97 5.00
CA HIS A 188 17.91 12.56 5.34
C HIS A 188 19.20 11.80 5.08
N ALA A 189 19.61 10.97 6.03
CA ALA A 189 20.76 10.06 5.90
C ALA A 189 20.33 8.83 5.08
N ILE A 190 20.17 9.02 3.75
CA ILE A 190 19.63 7.99 2.86
C ILE A 190 20.45 6.71 2.90
N ASP A 191 21.79 6.80 2.83
CA ASP A 191 22.68 5.65 2.77
C ASP A 191 22.62 4.81 4.07
N GLU A 192 22.51 5.48 5.23
CA GLU A 192 22.35 4.81 6.52
C GLU A 192 20.99 4.12 6.65
N MET A 193 19.92 4.77 6.17
CA MET A 193 18.58 4.20 6.15
C MET A 193 18.46 3.05 5.16
N ASP A 194 19.09 3.15 4.00
CA ASP A 194 19.19 2.10 3.00
C ASP A 194 19.70 0.81 3.62
N HIS A 195 20.83 0.88 4.31
CA HIS A 195 21.42 -0.26 5.03
C HIS A 195 20.47 -0.86 6.07
N GLN A 196 19.78 -0.03 6.86
CA GLN A 196 18.92 -0.50 7.93
C GLN A 196 17.58 -1.07 7.45
N ILE A 197 17.10 -0.62 6.31
CA ILE A 197 15.83 -1.04 5.71
C ILE A 197 16.02 -2.29 4.83
N GLY A 198 17.21 -2.52 4.32
CA GLY A 198 17.54 -3.63 3.42
C GLY A 198 17.52 -3.25 1.95
N GLY A 199 17.73 -1.97 1.64
CA GLY A 199 17.83 -1.40 0.31
C GLY A 199 16.61 -0.59 -0.13
N PHE A 200 16.89 0.50 -0.87
CA PHE A 200 15.89 1.24 -1.62
C PHE A 200 16.08 0.99 -3.11
N ASP A 201 15.03 0.49 -3.78
CA ASP A 201 15.02 0.34 -5.24
C ASP A 201 14.93 1.70 -5.95
N GLY A 202 14.48 2.73 -5.27
CA GLY A 202 14.41 4.08 -5.81
C GLY A 202 14.05 5.16 -4.80
N LEU A 203 14.07 6.39 -5.26
CA LEU A 203 13.84 7.58 -4.45
C LEU A 203 12.65 8.37 -4.99
N LEU A 204 11.82 8.86 -4.08
CA LEU A 204 10.73 9.80 -4.34
C LEU A 204 11.07 11.13 -3.65
N PRO A 205 11.93 11.97 -4.25
CA PRO A 205 12.37 13.21 -3.63
C PRO A 205 11.21 14.15 -3.33
N TYR A 206 11.29 14.81 -2.20
CA TYR A 206 10.36 15.87 -1.84
C TYR A 206 10.50 17.06 -2.82
N ALA A 207 9.37 17.57 -3.28
CA ALA A 207 9.28 18.83 -4.00
C ALA A 207 8.08 19.63 -3.50
N LYS A 208 8.27 20.93 -3.27
CA LYS A 208 7.22 21.82 -2.74
C LYS A 208 6.02 21.91 -3.69
N GLU A 209 6.27 21.83 -4.99
CA GLU A 209 5.24 21.84 -6.03
C GLU A 209 4.39 20.60 -5.99
N ILE A 210 4.98 19.42 -5.73
CA ILE A 210 4.26 18.15 -5.54
C ILE A 210 3.39 18.22 -4.29
N GLU A 211 3.93 18.72 -3.18
CA GLU A 211 3.16 18.93 -1.94
C GLU A 211 1.97 19.88 -2.18
N ARG A 212 2.19 20.98 -2.91
CA ARG A 212 1.12 21.92 -3.27
C ARG A 212 0.04 21.25 -4.12
N CYS A 213 0.38 20.37 -5.05
CA CYS A 213 -0.61 19.59 -5.78
C CYS A 213 -1.47 18.73 -4.84
N GLY A 214 -0.87 18.13 -3.81
CA GLY A 214 -1.59 17.36 -2.79
C GLY A 214 -2.58 18.21 -1.99
N THR A 215 -2.13 19.39 -1.52
CA THR A 215 -2.96 20.29 -0.72
C THR A 215 -4.07 21.00 -1.49
N SER A 216 -3.94 21.11 -2.81
CA SER A 216 -4.92 21.76 -3.70
C SER A 216 -5.86 20.80 -4.44
N GLY A 217 -5.78 19.48 -4.16
CA GLY A 217 -6.58 18.47 -4.86
C GLY A 217 -6.16 18.22 -6.31
N GLN A 218 -5.00 18.73 -6.73
CA GLN A 218 -4.49 18.61 -8.10
C GLN A 218 -3.43 17.51 -8.25
N MET A 219 -3.59 16.40 -7.54
CA MET A 219 -2.57 15.35 -7.43
C MET A 219 -2.16 14.75 -8.78
N PHE A 220 -3.08 14.66 -9.73
CA PHE A 220 -2.78 14.16 -11.09
C PHE A 220 -1.90 15.11 -11.92
N LYS A 221 -1.72 16.36 -11.51
CA LYS A 221 -0.78 17.31 -12.13
C LYS A 221 0.64 17.18 -11.59
N ALA A 222 0.84 16.46 -10.48
CA ALA A 222 2.11 16.37 -9.78
C ALA A 222 3.25 15.78 -10.62
N LEU A 223 2.95 14.88 -11.56
CA LEU A 223 3.95 14.25 -12.43
C LEU A 223 4.80 15.30 -13.20
N ALA A 224 4.23 16.44 -13.56
CA ALA A 224 4.95 17.53 -14.25
C ALA A 224 6.05 18.18 -13.39
N TYR A 225 6.00 18.00 -12.08
CA TYR A 225 6.95 18.54 -11.12
C TYR A 225 7.90 17.48 -10.54
N CYS A 226 7.75 16.22 -10.97
CA CYS A 226 8.64 15.15 -10.56
C CYS A 226 10.01 15.30 -11.25
N ASN A 227 11.07 15.19 -10.45
CA ASN A 227 12.42 15.15 -10.99
C ASN A 227 12.73 13.76 -11.61
N GLN A 228 13.89 13.65 -12.28
CA GLN A 228 14.27 12.42 -12.97
C GLN A 228 14.34 11.19 -12.05
N ARG A 229 14.77 11.35 -10.80
CA ARG A 229 14.84 10.23 -9.83
C ARG A 229 13.44 9.70 -9.51
N TYR A 230 12.49 10.60 -9.30
CA TYR A 230 11.09 10.23 -9.08
C TYR A 230 10.51 9.50 -10.31
N VAL A 231 10.72 10.08 -11.50
CA VAL A 231 10.24 9.47 -12.76
C VAL A 231 10.88 8.11 -13.00
N ASN A 232 12.17 7.93 -12.70
CA ASN A 232 12.83 6.63 -12.81
C ASN A 232 12.21 5.59 -11.86
N SER A 233 11.83 5.97 -10.63
CA SER A 233 11.14 5.08 -9.71
C SER A 233 9.76 4.63 -10.23
N LEU A 234 9.02 5.54 -10.90
CA LEU A 234 7.75 5.17 -11.55
C LEU A 234 7.96 4.23 -12.73
N LYS A 235 8.98 4.49 -13.56
CA LYS A 235 9.33 3.63 -14.70
C LYS A 235 9.79 2.25 -14.25
N LEU A 236 10.53 2.16 -13.15
CA LEU A 236 10.96 0.87 -12.59
C LEU A 236 9.75 -0.03 -12.26
N VAL A 237 8.67 0.53 -11.72
CA VAL A 237 7.43 -0.23 -11.47
C VAL A 237 6.86 -0.76 -12.79
N ARG A 238 6.71 0.11 -13.80
CA ARG A 238 6.22 -0.31 -15.13
C ARG A 238 7.09 -1.39 -15.76
N ASP A 239 8.40 -1.17 -15.77
CA ASP A 239 9.34 -2.08 -16.41
C ASP A 239 9.39 -3.45 -15.70
N ARG A 240 9.20 -3.49 -14.36
CA ARG A 240 9.09 -4.74 -13.60
C ARG A 240 7.85 -5.53 -14.00
N LEU A 241 6.70 -4.86 -14.18
CA LEU A 241 5.46 -5.52 -14.61
C LEU A 241 5.59 -6.13 -16.01
N LEU A 242 6.27 -5.45 -16.94
CA LEU A 242 6.50 -5.94 -18.29
C LEU A 242 7.43 -7.17 -18.31
N GLN A 243 8.48 -7.18 -17.48
CA GLN A 243 9.38 -8.33 -17.36
C GLN A 243 8.68 -9.59 -16.82
N GLU A 244 7.68 -9.42 -15.96
CA GLU A 244 6.89 -10.54 -15.44
C GLU A 244 5.99 -11.15 -16.53
N ASP A 245 5.45 -10.32 -17.44
CA ASP A 245 4.70 -10.83 -18.59
C ASP A 245 5.58 -11.63 -19.55
N GLU A 246 6.76 -11.13 -19.88
CA GLU A 246 7.71 -11.82 -20.76
C GLU A 246 8.14 -13.20 -20.19
N ARG A 247 8.26 -13.33 -18.86
CA ARG A 247 8.57 -14.61 -18.21
C ARG A 247 7.40 -15.58 -18.25
N ALA A 248 6.19 -15.09 -17.99
CA ALA A 248 4.99 -15.91 -18.05
C ALA A 248 4.75 -16.46 -19.47
N ASP A 249 4.93 -15.62 -20.49
CA ASP A 249 4.81 -16.03 -21.90
C ASP A 249 5.90 -17.03 -22.32
N ALA A 250 7.11 -16.92 -21.75
CA ALA A 250 8.22 -17.85 -22.03
C ALA A 250 7.99 -19.24 -21.41
N GLU A 251 7.35 -19.31 -20.24
CA GLU A 251 7.03 -20.57 -19.56
C GLU A 251 5.86 -21.30 -20.23
N ASP A 252 4.92 -20.57 -20.90
CA ASP A 252 3.78 -21.14 -21.60
C ASP A 252 4.11 -21.63 -23.03
N THR A 253 5.36 -21.44 -23.51
CA THR A 253 5.77 -21.94 -24.83
C THR A 253 6.03 -23.43 -24.72
N PRO A 254 5.23 -24.33 -25.35
CA PRO A 254 5.44 -25.77 -25.26
C PRO A 254 6.79 -26.10 -25.88
N TYR A 255 7.59 -26.84 -25.15
CA TYR A 255 8.84 -27.45 -25.64
C TYR A 255 8.50 -28.19 -26.95
N GLN A 256 8.90 -27.65 -28.08
CA GLN A 256 8.92 -28.43 -29.32
C GLN A 256 10.00 -29.48 -29.14
N GLU A 257 9.60 -30.73 -28.88
CA GLU A 257 10.50 -31.89 -28.99
C GLU A 257 11.09 -31.85 -30.39
N GLY A 258 12.35 -31.45 -30.46
CA GLY A 258 13.13 -31.56 -31.68
C GLY A 258 13.15 -33.02 -32.12
N ASN A 259 12.62 -33.26 -33.27
CA ASN A 259 12.65 -34.53 -33.97
C ASN A 259 14.09 -34.81 -34.36
N ASP A 260 14.90 -35.32 -33.39
CA ASP A 260 16.24 -35.83 -33.66
C ASP A 260 16.11 -37.15 -34.42
N GLY A 261 16.28 -36.98 -35.70
CA GLY A 261 16.35 -38.10 -36.67
C GLY A 261 17.44 -39.08 -36.22
N PHE A 262 17.03 -40.33 -36.23
CA PHE A 262 17.84 -41.52 -36.19
C PHE A 262 19.08 -41.37 -37.07
N TYR A 263 20.28 -41.42 -36.45
CA TYR A 263 21.49 -41.91 -37.09
C TYR A 263 21.99 -43.12 -36.30
N GLU A 264 21.74 -44.28 -36.87
CA GLU A 264 22.52 -45.50 -36.60
C GLU A 264 23.92 -45.25 -37.10
N ASP A 265 24.94 -45.33 -36.24
CA ASP A 265 26.29 -45.66 -36.62
C ASP A 265 26.92 -46.68 -35.66
N GLN A 266 27.21 -47.82 -36.23
CA GLN A 266 27.93 -48.92 -35.63
C GLN A 266 29.42 -48.60 -35.64
N THR A 267 30.07 -48.58 -34.48
CA THR A 267 31.48 -49.08 -34.41
C THR A 267 31.81 -49.50 -32.97
N GLU A 268 32.23 -50.76 -32.86
CA GLU A 268 32.88 -51.37 -31.72
C GLU A 268 34.22 -50.69 -31.41
N GLY A 269 34.59 -50.60 -30.12
CA GLY A 269 35.93 -50.15 -29.74
C GLY A 269 36.14 -50.17 -28.22
N THR A 270 36.71 -51.26 -27.77
CA THR A 270 37.28 -51.56 -26.47
C THR A 270 38.24 -50.51 -25.91
N GLY A 271 38.20 -50.25 -24.57
CA GLY A 271 39.28 -49.53 -23.91
C GLY A 271 39.04 -49.22 -22.44
N ASP A 272 39.75 -49.94 -21.60
CA ASP A 272 39.81 -49.92 -20.13
C ASP A 272 40.00 -48.55 -19.43
N ALA A 273 39.56 -48.52 -18.22
CA ALA A 273 39.64 -47.67 -17.02
C ALA A 273 40.94 -46.83 -16.81
N PRO A 274 41.07 -45.94 -15.80
CA PRO A 274 40.55 -46.11 -14.42
C PRO A 274 39.94 -44.87 -13.71
N ARG A 275 39.28 -45.18 -12.63
CA ARG A 275 38.78 -44.27 -11.58
C ARG A 275 39.92 -43.52 -10.88
N GLU A 276 39.76 -42.22 -10.66
CA GLU A 276 40.42 -41.47 -9.58
C GLU A 276 39.36 -40.90 -8.63
N GLU A 277 39.38 -41.43 -7.41
CA GLU A 277 38.74 -40.89 -6.23
C GLU A 277 39.47 -39.61 -5.79
N ARG A 278 38.78 -38.51 -5.63
CA ARG A 278 39.23 -37.38 -4.83
C ARG A 278 38.25 -37.11 -3.69
N SER A 279 38.64 -37.65 -2.54
CA SER A 279 38.12 -37.27 -1.22
C SER A 279 38.57 -35.85 -0.89
N GLY A 280 37.61 -34.92 -0.74
CA GLY A 280 37.82 -33.60 -0.16
C GLY A 280 37.24 -33.56 1.26
N ARG A 281 38.13 -33.54 2.25
CA ARG A 281 37.84 -33.42 3.67
C ARG A 281 37.18 -32.07 3.95
N PHE A 282 36.02 -32.09 4.58
CA PHE A 282 35.45 -30.95 5.31
C PHE A 282 36.16 -30.83 6.67
N HIS A 283 36.72 -29.65 6.93
CA HIS A 283 37.15 -29.25 8.28
C HIS A 283 35.95 -28.63 9.02
N GLU A 284 35.52 -29.31 10.06
CA GLU A 284 34.71 -28.74 11.12
C GLU A 284 35.60 -27.85 12.00
N SER A 285 35.26 -26.57 12.09
CA SER A 285 35.76 -25.69 13.13
C SER A 285 34.67 -25.49 14.20
N THR A 286 34.82 -26.22 15.29
CA THR A 286 34.11 -26.01 16.55
C THR A 286 34.62 -24.74 17.20
N GLY A 287 33.79 -23.70 17.22
CA GLY A 287 33.96 -22.49 18.07
C GLY A 287 32.94 -22.54 19.21
N GLN A 288 33.47 -22.66 20.42
CA GLN A 288 32.70 -22.58 21.66
C GLN A 288 32.16 -21.14 21.85
N PRO A 289 30.98 -20.97 22.49
CA PRO A 289 30.48 -19.64 22.83
C PRO A 289 31.12 -19.13 24.13
N ASP A 290 31.62 -17.92 24.07
CA ASP A 290 32.11 -17.19 25.23
C ASP A 290 30.96 -16.86 26.20
N LYS A 291 31.23 -17.19 27.47
CA LYS A 291 30.42 -16.84 28.64
C LYS A 291 30.53 -15.34 28.90
N PHE A 292 29.45 -14.62 28.78
CA PHE A 292 29.32 -13.30 29.40
C PHE A 292 28.88 -13.46 30.84
N THR A 293 29.75 -13.01 31.76
CA THR A 293 29.54 -12.87 33.20
C THR A 293 28.52 -11.76 33.46
N GLU A 294 27.55 -12.08 34.32
CA GLU A 294 26.69 -11.11 34.99
C GLU A 294 27.53 -10.27 35.98
N GLU A 295 27.49 -8.96 35.84
CA GLU A 295 27.75 -8.05 36.95
C GLU A 295 26.46 -7.31 37.28
N GLN A 296 25.98 -7.61 38.49
CA GLN A 296 24.96 -6.88 39.19
C GLN A 296 25.49 -5.54 39.65
N GLU A 297 24.78 -4.45 39.37
CA GLU A 297 24.74 -3.35 40.33
C GLU A 297 23.33 -2.73 40.39
N ALA A 298 22.87 -2.62 41.62
CA ALA A 298 21.60 -2.13 42.07
C ALA A 298 21.52 -0.60 41.98
N GLY A 299 20.38 -0.10 41.63
CA GLY A 299 20.03 1.31 41.78
C GLY A 299 18.54 1.49 41.51
N THR A 300 17.74 1.40 42.57
CA THR A 300 16.35 1.83 42.61
C THR A 300 16.27 3.35 42.61
N PRO A 301 15.42 3.95 41.79
CA PRO A 301 14.79 5.22 42.15
C PRO A 301 13.33 4.98 42.58
N GLU A 302 13.05 5.60 43.69
CA GLU A 302 11.82 5.69 44.44
C GLU A 302 10.58 6.09 43.61
N ASP A 303 9.47 5.58 44.10
CA ASP A 303 8.08 5.93 43.85
C ASP A 303 7.81 7.36 43.35
N ALA A 304 7.45 7.47 42.08
CA ALA A 304 6.60 8.54 41.59
C ALA A 304 5.22 7.95 41.34
N GLY A 305 4.31 8.23 42.26
CA GLY A 305 2.92 7.76 42.25
C GLY A 305 2.21 8.09 40.95
N PHE A 306 1.97 7.08 40.13
CA PHE A 306 1.05 7.17 38.99
C PHE A 306 -0.36 6.90 39.53
N GLN A 307 -1.13 7.97 39.71
CA GLN A 307 -2.57 7.87 39.93
C GLN A 307 -3.21 7.18 38.71
N LYS A 308 -3.90 6.06 38.97
CA LYS A 308 -4.82 5.42 38.04
C LYS A 308 -5.89 6.41 37.61
N THR A 309 -5.75 7.03 36.47
CA THR A 309 -6.84 7.72 35.81
C THR A 309 -7.72 6.71 35.07
N ASP A 310 -8.98 6.79 35.42
CA ASP A 310 -10.11 5.99 35.00
C ASP A 310 -10.23 5.93 33.47
N LYS A 311 -10.03 4.76 32.86
CA LYS A 311 -10.23 4.52 31.42
C LYS A 311 -11.69 4.63 30.98
N GLY A 312 -12.64 4.83 31.92
CA GLY A 312 -14.08 4.99 31.64
C GLY A 312 -14.48 6.36 31.11
N ALA A 313 -13.70 7.40 31.35
CA ALA A 313 -14.09 8.78 31.03
C ALA A 313 -13.96 9.13 29.53
N TRP A 314 -13.13 8.44 28.77
CA TRP A 314 -12.94 8.68 27.33
C TRP A 314 -14.03 8.07 26.46
N TYR A 315 -14.65 6.97 26.88
CA TYR A 315 -15.75 6.32 26.16
C TYR A 315 -17.08 7.06 26.32
N ALA A 316 -17.31 7.75 27.44
CA ALA A 316 -18.54 8.50 27.71
C ALA A 316 -18.63 9.82 26.92
N ALA A 317 -17.49 10.41 26.55
CA ALA A 317 -17.45 11.64 25.74
C ALA A 317 -17.71 11.39 24.25
N ALA A 318 -17.52 10.15 23.77
CA ALA A 318 -17.71 9.79 22.36
C ALA A 318 -19.13 9.30 22.03
N THR A 319 -19.94 8.91 23.03
CA THR A 319 -21.27 8.28 22.80
C THR A 319 -22.46 9.15 23.13
N GLY A 320 -22.32 10.43 23.45
CA GLY A 320 -23.39 11.43 23.49
C GLY A 320 -24.68 11.03 24.23
N THR A 321 -24.62 10.23 25.31
CA THR A 321 -25.79 9.90 26.13
C THR A 321 -25.65 10.48 27.53
N GLY A 322 -26.14 11.70 27.69
CA GLY A 322 -26.25 12.36 28.98
C GLY A 322 -27.32 13.42 28.91
N ARG A 323 -28.58 12.97 28.92
CA ARG A 323 -29.72 13.83 29.28
C ARG A 323 -29.77 14.01 30.79
N GLN A 324 -29.71 15.24 31.23
CA GLN A 324 -30.38 15.80 32.44
C GLN A 324 -30.03 17.28 32.43
N GLY A 325 -30.96 18.17 32.44
CA GLY A 325 -32.12 18.47 33.20
C GLY A 325 -32.13 19.97 33.30
N ASP A 326 -33.12 20.61 32.69
CA ASP A 326 -33.48 22.01 32.80
C ASP A 326 -33.78 22.35 34.26
N PRO A 327 -33.50 23.56 34.76
CA PRO A 327 -34.62 24.45 34.95
C PRO A 327 -34.35 25.98 34.82
N ALA A 328 -35.44 26.65 34.48
CA ALA A 328 -35.80 28.02 34.79
C ALA A 328 -35.55 29.11 33.73
N ARG A 329 -36.51 29.16 32.89
CA ARG A 329 -37.17 30.31 32.25
C ARG A 329 -37.37 31.47 33.20
N LYS A 330 -36.91 32.65 32.85
CA LYS A 330 -37.53 33.94 33.28
C LYS A 330 -37.77 34.82 32.08
N GLU A 331 -39.05 35.02 31.86
CA GLU A 331 -39.65 36.04 30.97
C GLU A 331 -39.22 37.45 31.40
N LYS A 332 -38.96 38.29 30.42
CA LYS A 332 -39.29 39.70 30.48
C LYS A 332 -39.76 40.18 29.12
N LYS A 333 -41.00 40.62 29.12
CA LYS A 333 -41.71 41.41 28.11
C LYS A 333 -41.10 42.82 27.96
N ASP A 334 -41.13 43.36 26.80
CA ASP A 334 -42.01 44.43 26.30
C ASP A 334 -41.31 45.57 25.55
N HIS A 335 -42.03 46.06 24.58
CA HIS A 335 -42.01 47.36 23.84
C HIS A 335 -40.97 47.40 22.68
N GLY A 336 -41.40 47.54 21.45
CA GLY A 336 -42.53 48.22 20.83
C GLY A 336 -42.02 49.50 20.14
N HIS A 337 -42.35 49.68 18.87
CA HIS A 337 -42.18 50.82 17.95
C HIS A 337 -41.05 50.60 16.90
N GLY A 338 -41.30 50.69 15.63
CA GLY A 338 -42.27 51.44 14.82
C GLY A 338 -41.56 51.75 13.52
N ILE A 339 -42.17 51.38 12.41
CA ILE A 339 -41.81 51.77 11.04
C ILE A 339 -42.20 53.24 10.87
N PRO A 340 -41.65 54.12 10.02
CA PRO A 340 -41.69 54.00 8.56
C PRO A 340 -40.48 54.64 7.83
N GLU A 341 -40.29 54.28 6.69
CA GLU A 341 -40.24 54.70 5.27
C GLU A 341 -39.12 53.99 4.54
#